data_d7deb7c8dd03e416dead68acbeee5c79
#
_entry.id   d7deb7c8dd03e416dead68acbeee5c79
#
_cell.length_a   1.000
_cell.length_b   1.000
_cell.length_c   1.000
_cell.angle_alpha   90.00
_cell.angle_beta   90.00
_cell.angle_gamma   90.00
#
_symmetry.space_group_name_H-M   'P 1'
#
loop_
_entity.id
_entity.type
_entity.pdbx_description
1 polymer ?
#
loop_
_entity_poly.entity_id
_entity_poly.type
_entity_poly.pdbx_seq_one_letter_code
_entity_poly.pdbx_strand_id
1 'polypeptide(L)'
;MKALIAIDSFKGCLTSMEAGKAALEAFTEGEAEIIPVSDGGEGFSTILTESLGGTFRTAVCHDPIGRPIKARYGLADSTAIIETAAASGLGLLRKDELNPLKATSYGTGELILDALE
;
A
#
# COMPACT_ATOMS: atom_id res chain seq x y z
N MET A 1 30.79 -4.62 -9.96
CA MET A 1 30.01 -4.99 -8.73
C MET A 1 28.54 -4.95 -9.09
N LYS A 2 27.72 -5.86 -8.56
CA LYS A 2 26.26 -5.80 -8.71
C LYS A 2 25.66 -5.45 -7.34
N ALA A 3 24.85 -4.42 -7.27
CA ALA A 3 24.17 -3.99 -6.05
C ALA A 3 22.67 -4.31 -6.15
N LEU A 4 22.07 -4.65 -5.00
CA LEU A 4 20.63 -4.80 -4.84
C LEU A 4 20.14 -3.72 -3.89
N ILE A 5 19.18 -2.91 -4.35
CA ILE A 5 18.59 -1.81 -3.60
C ILE A 5 17.20 -2.26 -3.11
N ALA A 6 17.07 -2.56 -1.82
CA ALA A 6 15.85 -2.98 -1.18
C ALA A 6 15.55 -2.06 0.00
N ILE A 7 14.76 -1.03 -0.23
CA ILE A 7 14.44 0.02 0.75
C ILE A 7 12.92 0.04 0.94
N ASP A 8 12.47 -0.02 2.19
CA ASP A 8 11.05 0.17 2.52
C ASP A 8 10.64 1.64 2.43
N SER A 9 9.36 1.91 2.49
CA SER A 9 8.81 3.26 2.42
C SER A 9 9.22 4.13 3.61
N PHE A 10 9.39 5.43 3.37
CA PHE A 10 9.52 6.44 4.42
C PHE A 10 8.14 7.05 4.66
N LYS A 11 7.50 6.69 5.76
CA LYS A 11 6.11 7.08 6.11
C LYS A 11 5.85 8.58 5.92
N GLY A 12 4.88 8.89 5.07
CA GLY A 12 4.52 10.27 4.75
C GLY A 12 5.54 11.06 3.93
N CYS A 13 6.54 10.38 3.32
CA CYS A 13 7.63 11.02 2.57
C CYS A 13 7.85 10.36 1.21
N LEU A 14 8.34 9.12 1.17
CA LEU A 14 8.70 8.40 -0.04
C LEU A 14 8.14 6.97 -0.04
N THR A 15 7.67 6.52 -1.17
CA THR A 15 7.38 5.10 -1.39
C THR A 15 8.68 4.29 -1.48
N SER A 16 8.59 2.98 -1.31
CA SER A 16 9.72 2.06 -1.50
C SER A 16 10.42 2.25 -2.87
N MET A 17 9.63 2.39 -3.94
CA MET A 17 10.15 2.59 -5.29
C MET A 17 10.84 3.97 -5.46
N GLU A 18 10.28 5.03 -4.90
CA GLU A 18 10.90 6.38 -4.95
C GLU A 18 12.22 6.41 -4.18
N ALA A 19 12.25 5.80 -2.99
CA ALA A 19 13.48 5.65 -2.21
C ALA A 19 14.54 4.83 -2.96
N GLY A 20 14.11 3.72 -3.60
CA GLY A 20 14.98 2.91 -4.44
C GLY A 20 15.54 3.67 -5.62
N LYS A 21 14.74 4.47 -6.32
CA LYS A 21 15.19 5.31 -7.45
C LYS A 21 16.20 6.37 -7.02
N ALA A 22 15.95 7.05 -5.90
CA ALA A 22 16.89 8.03 -5.36
C ALA A 22 18.25 7.39 -5.01
N ALA A 23 18.24 6.18 -4.44
CA ALA A 23 19.45 5.44 -4.16
C ALA A 23 20.16 4.98 -5.45
N LEU A 24 19.39 4.54 -6.46
CA LEU A 24 19.96 4.13 -7.76
C LEU A 24 20.63 5.30 -8.49
N GLU A 25 20.04 6.48 -8.45
CA GLU A 25 20.64 7.70 -9.05
C GLU A 25 21.98 8.09 -8.40
N ALA A 26 22.14 7.80 -7.10
CA ALA A 26 23.38 8.04 -6.39
C ALA A 26 24.44 6.94 -6.59
N PHE A 27 24.04 5.78 -7.12
CA PHE A 27 24.94 4.65 -7.34
C PHE A 27 25.66 4.78 -8.67
N THR A 28 26.98 5.02 -8.64
CA THR A 28 27.79 5.31 -9.82
C THR A 28 28.72 4.17 -10.23
N GLU A 29 28.81 3.09 -9.45
CA GLU A 29 29.80 2.02 -9.66
C GLU A 29 29.15 0.66 -9.93
N GLY A 30 29.06 0.27 -11.20
CA GLY A 30 28.59 -1.05 -11.62
C GLY A 30 27.10 -1.10 -11.95
N GLU A 31 26.50 -2.27 -11.79
CA GLU A 31 25.08 -2.49 -12.03
C GLU A 31 24.29 -2.47 -10.71
N ALA A 32 23.12 -1.85 -10.71
CA ALA A 32 22.22 -1.89 -9.56
C ALA A 32 20.78 -2.21 -10.00
N GLU A 33 20.06 -2.91 -9.14
CA GLU A 33 18.68 -3.33 -9.34
C GLU A 33 17.84 -2.95 -8.12
N ILE A 34 16.64 -2.42 -8.36
CA ILE A 34 15.70 -2.07 -7.29
C ILE A 34 14.73 -3.23 -7.10
N ILE A 35 14.61 -3.71 -5.87
CA ILE A 35 13.52 -4.60 -5.44
C ILE A 35 12.68 -3.86 -4.41
N PRO A 36 11.46 -3.43 -4.77
CA PRO A 36 10.54 -2.82 -3.80
C PRO A 36 10.22 -3.81 -2.69
N VAL A 37 10.25 -3.35 -1.45
CA VAL A 37 9.93 -4.15 -0.27
C VAL A 37 8.89 -3.45 0.60
N SER A 38 8.17 -4.19 1.41
CA SER A 38 7.22 -3.67 2.39
C SER A 38 7.17 -4.59 3.60
N ASP A 39 6.99 -3.99 4.76
CA ASP A 39 6.75 -4.69 6.03
C ASP A 39 5.29 -5.17 6.22
N GLY A 40 4.45 -4.99 5.19
CA GLY A 40 3.00 -5.25 5.24
C GLY A 40 2.17 -4.01 5.56
N GLY A 41 2.80 -2.84 5.70
CA GLY A 41 2.16 -1.55 5.90
C GLY A 41 1.73 -0.87 4.60
N GLU A 42 1.77 0.45 4.60
CA GLU A 42 1.39 1.27 3.46
C GLU A 42 2.24 0.94 2.21
N GLY A 43 1.55 0.71 1.07
CA GLY A 43 2.18 0.32 -0.19
C GLY A 43 2.32 -1.19 -0.40
N PHE A 44 2.04 -2.00 0.62
CA PHE A 44 2.13 -3.46 0.54
C PHE A 44 1.31 -4.03 -0.62
N SER A 45 0.04 -3.64 -0.73
CA SER A 45 -0.85 -4.17 -1.77
C SER A 45 -0.35 -3.86 -3.17
N THR A 46 0.25 -2.70 -3.38
CA THR A 46 0.82 -2.31 -4.67
C THR A 46 2.03 -3.19 -5.01
N ILE A 47 3.00 -3.27 -4.11
CA ILE A 47 4.25 -4.03 -4.34
C ILE A 47 3.94 -5.50 -4.61
N LEU A 48 3.09 -6.13 -3.79
CA LEU A 48 2.78 -7.55 -3.93
C LEU A 48 1.96 -7.83 -5.19
N THR A 49 0.98 -6.97 -5.53
CA THR A 49 0.18 -7.15 -6.74
C THR A 49 1.04 -7.06 -7.99
N GLU A 50 1.92 -6.05 -8.08
CA GLU A 50 2.82 -5.88 -9.21
C GLU A 50 3.82 -7.03 -9.32
N SER A 51 4.39 -7.49 -8.20
CA SER A 51 5.36 -8.61 -8.19
C SER A 51 4.74 -9.95 -8.63
N LEU A 52 3.44 -10.12 -8.40
CA LEU A 52 2.69 -11.31 -8.85
C LEU A 52 2.09 -11.16 -10.25
N GLY A 53 2.34 -10.04 -10.94
CA GLY A 53 1.75 -9.76 -12.25
C GLY A 53 0.23 -9.60 -12.22
N GLY A 54 -0.30 -9.20 -11.08
CA GLY A 54 -1.73 -9.03 -10.86
C GLY A 54 -2.29 -7.72 -11.40
N THR A 55 -3.56 -7.49 -11.15
CA THR A 55 -4.30 -6.29 -11.53
C THR A 55 -4.92 -5.62 -10.31
N PHE A 56 -5.43 -4.40 -10.47
CA PHE A 56 -6.08 -3.67 -9.39
C PHE A 56 -7.57 -3.52 -9.62
N ARG A 57 -8.36 -3.70 -8.57
CA ARG A 57 -9.80 -3.39 -8.52
C ARG A 57 -10.03 -2.23 -7.53
N THR A 58 -10.97 -1.35 -7.86
CA THR A 58 -11.39 -0.24 -6.99
C THR A 58 -12.81 -0.46 -6.55
N ALA A 59 -13.03 -0.38 -5.24
CA ALA A 59 -14.35 -0.50 -4.63
C ALA A 59 -14.71 0.77 -3.84
N VAL A 60 -16.01 0.98 -3.64
CA VAL A 60 -16.53 1.99 -2.72
C VAL A 60 -16.62 1.35 -1.33
N CYS A 61 -16.02 1.99 -0.35
CA CYS A 61 -16.04 1.56 1.04
C CYS A 61 -16.08 2.78 1.96
N HIS A 62 -16.00 2.57 3.28
CA HIS A 62 -16.00 3.66 4.24
C HIS A 62 -14.63 3.84 4.90
N ASP A 63 -14.28 5.08 5.19
CA ASP A 63 -13.09 5.42 5.98
C ASP A 63 -13.31 5.12 7.49
N PRO A 64 -12.29 5.32 8.35
CA PRO A 64 -12.40 5.00 9.77
C PRO A 64 -13.51 5.74 10.54
N ILE A 65 -14.04 6.84 10.02
CA ILE A 65 -15.11 7.62 10.63
C ILE A 65 -16.42 7.59 9.83
N GLY A 66 -16.55 6.65 8.89
CA GLY A 66 -17.78 6.35 8.18
C GLY A 66 -18.06 7.22 6.97
N ARG A 67 -17.08 7.93 6.40
CA ARG A 67 -17.23 8.66 5.14
C ARG A 67 -17.02 7.72 3.95
N PRO A 68 -17.84 7.81 2.88
CA PRO A 68 -17.64 7.00 1.69
C PRO A 68 -16.35 7.43 0.96
N ILE A 69 -15.53 6.46 0.62
CA ILE A 69 -14.28 6.64 -0.13
C ILE A 69 -14.18 5.57 -1.23
N LYS A 70 -13.27 5.81 -2.16
CA LYS A 70 -12.84 4.79 -3.12
C LYS A 70 -11.48 4.27 -2.69
N ALA A 71 -11.39 2.98 -2.44
CA ALA A 71 -10.13 2.30 -2.15
C ALA A 71 -9.88 1.20 -3.17
N ARG A 72 -8.60 0.90 -3.40
CA ARG A 72 -8.21 -0.16 -4.33
C ARG A 72 -7.54 -1.30 -3.59
N TYR A 73 -7.64 -2.49 -4.17
CA TYR A 73 -6.91 -3.68 -3.74
C TYR A 73 -6.40 -4.44 -4.95
N GLY A 74 -5.44 -5.32 -4.74
CA GLY A 74 -4.85 -6.15 -5.78
C GLY A 74 -5.58 -7.46 -5.97
N LEU A 75 -5.52 -7.98 -7.20
CA LEU A 75 -5.99 -9.30 -7.59
C LEU A 75 -4.88 -10.00 -8.35
N ALA A 76 -4.46 -11.17 -7.89
CA ALA A 76 -3.51 -12.04 -8.57
C ALA A 76 -4.02 -13.48 -8.51
N ASP A 77 -4.32 -14.07 -9.66
CA ASP A 77 -4.98 -15.37 -9.79
C ASP A 77 -6.27 -15.43 -8.92
N SER A 78 -6.31 -16.30 -7.93
CA SER A 78 -7.44 -16.46 -7.00
C SER A 78 -7.21 -15.73 -5.67
N THR A 79 -6.25 -14.83 -5.61
CA THR A 79 -5.85 -14.14 -4.37
C THR A 79 -6.19 -12.65 -4.44
N ALA A 80 -6.93 -12.16 -3.45
CA ALA A 80 -7.10 -10.72 -3.22
C ALA A 80 -6.04 -10.22 -2.24
N ILE A 81 -5.41 -9.10 -2.57
CA ILE A 81 -4.35 -8.46 -1.80
C ILE A 81 -4.89 -7.15 -1.25
N ILE A 82 -5.32 -7.19 -0.01
CA ILE A 82 -6.02 -6.08 0.65
C ILE A 82 -5.12 -5.46 1.71
N GLU A 83 -4.84 -4.19 1.54
CA GLU A 83 -4.10 -3.38 2.51
C GLU A 83 -5.09 -2.69 3.45
N THR A 84 -4.95 -2.94 4.75
CA THR A 84 -5.81 -2.32 5.76
C THR A 84 -5.75 -0.79 5.71
N ALA A 85 -4.58 -0.22 5.44
CA ALA A 85 -4.39 1.22 5.36
C ALA A 85 -5.20 1.87 4.22
N ALA A 86 -5.58 1.13 3.18
CA ALA A 86 -6.35 1.66 2.05
C ALA A 86 -7.77 2.14 2.45
N ALA A 87 -8.38 1.51 3.48
CA ALA A 87 -9.71 1.88 3.97
C ALA A 87 -9.73 2.25 5.46
N SER A 88 -8.71 1.84 6.23
CA SER A 88 -8.68 2.02 7.69
C SER A 88 -7.40 2.71 8.17
N GLY A 89 -6.61 3.30 7.27
CA GLY A 89 -5.35 3.94 7.59
C GLY A 89 -5.48 5.30 8.24
N LEU A 90 -4.50 5.65 9.06
CA LEU A 90 -4.40 6.97 9.70
C LEU A 90 -4.26 8.11 8.69
N GLY A 91 -3.69 7.85 7.51
CA GLY A 91 -3.54 8.83 6.43
C GLY A 91 -4.86 9.33 5.83
N LEU A 92 -5.97 8.63 6.09
CA LEU A 92 -7.33 9.03 5.67
C LEU A 92 -7.95 10.08 6.60
N LEU A 93 -7.35 10.32 7.77
CA LEU A 93 -7.87 11.19 8.81
C LEU A 93 -6.98 12.41 9.03
N ARG A 94 -7.60 13.56 9.30
CA ARG A 94 -6.89 14.72 9.81
C ARG A 94 -6.48 14.49 11.28
N LYS A 95 -5.52 15.24 11.77
CA LYS A 95 -5.05 15.12 13.16
C LYS A 95 -6.15 15.34 14.21
N ASP A 96 -7.09 16.22 13.93
CA ASP A 96 -8.23 16.52 14.81
C ASP A 96 -9.35 15.45 14.76
N GLU A 97 -9.30 14.55 13.77
CA GLU A 97 -10.24 13.42 13.62
C GLU A 97 -9.74 12.13 14.30
N LEU A 98 -8.49 12.10 14.74
CA LEU A 98 -7.89 10.92 15.36
C LEU A 98 -8.54 10.59 16.71
N ASN A 99 -9.38 9.57 16.73
CA ASN A 99 -10.05 9.09 17.92
C ASN A 99 -10.21 7.56 17.87
N PRO A 100 -9.36 6.80 18.59
CA PRO A 100 -9.38 5.34 18.54
C PRO A 100 -10.67 4.72 19.10
N LEU A 101 -11.45 5.47 19.88
CA LEU A 101 -12.74 5.00 20.40
C LEU A 101 -13.89 5.12 19.39
N LYS A 102 -13.68 5.89 18.30
CA LYS A 102 -14.67 6.10 17.24
C LYS A 102 -14.26 5.50 15.92
N ALA A 103 -12.94 5.32 15.72
CA ALA A 103 -12.42 4.76 14.50
C ALA A 103 -12.80 3.29 14.34
N THR A 104 -13.06 2.89 13.11
CA THR A 104 -13.44 1.52 12.77
C THR A 104 -12.64 1.00 11.57
N SER A 105 -12.50 -0.32 11.47
CA SER A 105 -11.98 -1.02 10.30
C SER A 105 -13.08 -1.57 9.37
N TYR A 106 -14.29 -1.04 9.49
CA TYR A 106 -15.45 -1.49 8.73
C TYR A 106 -15.19 -1.46 7.22
N GLY A 107 -14.57 -0.39 6.70
CA GLY A 107 -14.24 -0.28 5.28
C GLY A 107 -13.26 -1.33 4.77
N THR A 108 -12.35 -1.82 5.60
CA THR A 108 -11.51 -2.97 5.23
C THR A 108 -12.36 -4.23 5.08
N GLY A 109 -13.37 -4.43 5.94
CA GLY A 109 -14.34 -5.51 5.80
C GLY A 109 -15.16 -5.42 4.51
N GLU A 110 -15.53 -4.20 4.08
CA GLU A 110 -16.23 -3.97 2.80
C GLU A 110 -15.35 -4.34 1.60
N LEU A 111 -14.03 -4.03 1.64
CA LEU A 111 -13.10 -4.46 0.59
C LEU A 111 -12.96 -5.99 0.53
N ILE A 112 -12.96 -6.66 1.68
CA ILE A 112 -12.93 -8.13 1.72
C ILE A 112 -14.21 -8.69 1.11
N LEU A 113 -15.36 -8.10 1.41
CA LEU A 113 -16.65 -8.54 0.87
C LEU A 113 -16.71 -8.36 -0.65
N ASP A 114 -16.29 -7.20 -1.16
CA ASP A 114 -16.21 -6.91 -2.61
C ASP A 114 -15.26 -7.89 -3.33
N ALA A 115 -14.21 -8.33 -2.66
CA ALA A 115 -13.26 -9.28 -3.24
C ALA A 115 -13.78 -10.73 -3.31
N LEU A 116 -14.83 -11.06 -2.55
CA LEU A 116 -15.48 -12.38 -2.55
C LEU A 116 -16.56 -12.51 -3.63
N GLU A 117 -16.97 -11.41 -4.25
CA GLU A 117 -17.94 -11.34 -5.36
C GLU A 117 -17.24 -11.52 -6.74
#